data_c57acf8c998916287773dfc4d6fd28d3
#
_entry.id   c57acf8c998916287773dfc4d6fd28d3
#
_cell.length_a   1.000
_cell.length_b   1.000
_cell.length_c   1.000
_cell.angle_alpha   90.00
_cell.angle_beta   90.00
_cell.angle_gamma   90.00
#
_symmetry.space_group_name_H-M   'P 1'
#
loop_
_entity.id
_entity.type
_entity.pdbx_description
1 polymer ?
#
loop_
_entity_poly.entity_id
_entity_poly.type
_entity_poly.pdbx_seq_one_letter_code
_entity_poly.pdbx_strand_id
1 'polypeptide(L)'
;DTFYCDEAHNTTQRNFFPSVSTVVQQSRRNYFFTATPKMSAKHERGMNNEEVYGTNLITVSADELLDCGAIIPPTVNVHTIDSVRTKEEIADMDAETVLKVIDLDDADRVLVSAPSARIINAMMVFTDIFYELKSRGYNVMTITSKHGAMVNGKKISRTEFFQTLDRFSDMNEKFVLFHYSILSEGINVHGLTN
;
A
#
# COMPACT_ATOMS: atom_id res chain seq x y z
N ASP A 1 -3.56 -1.60 33.86
CA ASP A 1 -4.00 -1.33 32.51
C ASP A 1 -2.93 -1.81 31.53
N THR A 2 -3.36 -2.24 30.34
CA THR A 2 -2.48 -2.75 29.29
C THR A 2 -2.68 -1.93 28.01
N PHE A 3 -1.59 -1.52 27.40
CA PHE A 3 -1.60 -0.81 26.11
C PHE A 3 -1.08 -1.73 25.01
N TYR A 4 -1.82 -1.83 23.93
CA TYR A 4 -1.43 -2.53 22.69
C TYR A 4 -1.36 -1.53 21.56
N CYS A 5 -0.26 -1.55 20.80
CA CYS A 5 -0.04 -0.68 19.66
C CYS A 5 0.35 -1.53 18.45
N ASP A 6 -0.56 -1.62 17.49
CA ASP A 6 -0.27 -2.19 16.19
C ASP A 6 0.32 -1.11 15.27
N GLU A 7 1.04 -1.53 14.22
CA GLU A 7 1.81 -0.64 13.33
C GLU A 7 2.68 0.36 14.09
N ALA A 8 3.33 -0.14 15.15
CA ALA A 8 4.04 0.66 16.13
C ALA A 8 5.17 1.53 15.54
N HIS A 9 5.69 1.19 14.36
CA HIS A 9 6.66 2.03 13.64
C HIS A 9 6.12 3.44 13.34
N ASN A 10 4.80 3.62 13.26
CA ASN A 10 4.17 4.93 13.07
C ASN A 10 4.29 5.83 14.31
N THR A 11 4.41 5.23 15.48
CA THR A 11 4.53 5.98 16.75
C THR A 11 5.86 6.72 16.89
N THR A 12 6.87 6.38 16.09
CA THR A 12 8.17 7.09 16.04
C THR A 12 8.05 8.47 15.39
N GLN A 13 6.93 8.79 14.74
CA GLN A 13 6.72 10.07 14.08
C GLN A 13 6.58 11.20 15.11
N ARG A 14 7.05 12.40 14.74
CA ARG A 14 7.10 13.57 15.63
C ARG A 14 5.76 13.89 16.29
N ASN A 15 4.66 13.69 15.57
CA ASN A 15 3.32 14.04 16.04
C ASN A 15 2.70 12.98 16.99
N PHE A 16 3.13 11.71 16.86
CA PHE A 16 2.58 10.60 17.64
C PHE A 16 3.41 10.25 18.88
N PHE A 17 4.73 10.41 18.78
CA PHE A 17 5.66 10.00 19.82
C PHE A 17 5.36 10.58 21.21
N PRO A 18 5.03 11.89 21.38
CA PRO A 18 4.74 12.44 22.69
C PRO A 18 3.52 11.78 23.38
N SER A 19 2.47 11.52 22.60
CA SER A 19 1.26 10.87 23.12
C SER A 19 1.54 9.43 23.54
N VAL A 20 2.27 8.69 22.75
CA VAL A 20 2.64 7.29 23.05
C VAL A 20 3.55 7.23 24.28
N SER A 21 4.56 8.09 24.40
CA SER A 21 5.43 8.16 25.57
C SER A 21 4.64 8.43 26.84
N THR A 22 3.63 9.32 26.79
CA THR A 22 2.74 9.58 27.92
C THR A 22 1.89 8.36 28.31
N VAL A 23 1.31 7.67 27.32
CA VAL A 23 0.50 6.47 27.57
C VAL A 23 1.34 5.35 28.18
N VAL A 24 2.56 5.14 27.66
CA VAL A 24 3.49 4.13 28.17
C VAL A 24 3.81 4.36 29.65
N GLN A 25 4.04 5.61 30.07
CA GLN A 25 4.31 5.95 31.48
C GLN A 25 3.11 5.72 32.40
N GLN A 26 1.89 5.76 31.88
CA GLN A 26 0.67 5.58 32.63
C GLN A 26 0.16 4.13 32.64
N SER A 27 0.67 3.31 31.74
CA SER A 27 0.23 1.93 31.58
C SER A 27 1.15 0.96 32.32
N ARG A 28 0.57 -0.09 32.89
CA ARG A 28 1.33 -1.12 33.60
C ARG A 28 2.08 -2.08 32.69
N ARG A 29 1.52 -2.32 31.48
CA ARG A 29 2.08 -3.21 30.45
C ARG A 29 1.87 -2.60 29.08
N ASN A 30 2.91 -2.62 28.25
CA ASN A 30 2.90 -2.06 26.92
C ASN A 30 3.41 -3.10 25.93
N TYR A 31 2.67 -3.29 24.82
CA TYR A 31 3.02 -4.20 23.76
C TYR A 31 2.96 -3.47 22.42
N PHE A 32 4.05 -3.55 21.67
CA PHE A 32 4.21 -2.92 20.37
C PHE A 32 4.40 -3.99 19.31
N PHE A 33 3.61 -3.93 18.25
CA PHE A 33 3.65 -4.85 17.14
C PHE A 33 3.98 -4.09 15.85
N THR A 34 4.88 -4.62 15.05
CA THR A 34 5.22 -4.05 13.73
C THR A 34 6.00 -5.06 12.90
N ALA A 35 5.75 -5.08 11.60
CA ALA A 35 6.58 -5.82 10.64
C ALA A 35 7.83 -5.02 10.22
N THR A 36 7.84 -3.70 10.40
CA THR A 36 8.87 -2.79 9.90
C THR A 36 9.38 -1.85 11.00
N PRO A 37 10.16 -2.35 11.98
CA PRO A 37 10.63 -1.53 13.08
C PRO A 37 11.50 -0.37 12.58
N LYS A 38 11.19 0.86 13.03
CA LYS A 38 11.95 2.07 12.71
C LYS A 38 12.95 2.40 13.82
N MET A 39 14.21 2.19 13.52
CA MET A 39 15.30 2.56 14.44
C MET A 39 15.77 4.01 14.17
N SER A 40 16.31 4.67 15.18
CA SER A 40 16.86 6.03 15.06
C SER A 40 18.27 6.08 15.64
N ALA A 41 19.19 6.72 14.91
CA ALA A 41 20.56 6.94 15.39
C ALA A 41 20.62 7.81 16.68
N LYS A 42 19.61 8.65 16.88
CA LYS A 42 19.52 9.52 18.07
C LYS A 42 18.79 8.87 19.26
N HIS A 43 18.33 7.65 19.12
CA HIS A 43 17.59 6.86 20.12
C HIS A 43 16.34 7.51 20.74
N GLU A 44 16.14 8.83 20.63
CA GLU A 44 15.05 9.54 21.31
C GLU A 44 13.67 9.09 20.88
N ARG A 45 13.44 8.85 19.61
CA ARG A 45 12.14 8.49 19.03
C ARG A 45 12.12 7.18 18.21
N GLY A 46 13.28 6.54 18.06
CA GLY A 46 13.34 5.24 17.38
C GLY A 46 12.80 4.12 18.25
N MET A 47 12.39 3.00 17.66
CA MET A 47 11.95 1.82 18.39
C MET A 47 13.09 1.12 19.15
N ASN A 48 14.32 1.58 18.97
CA ASN A 48 15.49 1.26 19.80
C ASN A 48 15.57 2.12 21.10
N ASN A 49 14.58 2.94 21.39
CA ASN A 49 14.42 3.58 22.69
C ASN A 49 13.70 2.63 23.66
N GLU A 50 14.47 1.89 24.45
CA GLU A 50 13.96 0.86 25.35
C GLU A 50 13.12 1.43 26.50
N GLU A 51 13.29 2.72 26.85
CA GLU A 51 12.45 3.37 27.89
C GLU A 51 10.98 3.48 27.45
N VAL A 52 10.74 3.57 26.14
CA VAL A 52 9.39 3.68 25.59
C VAL A 52 8.91 2.35 25.00
N TYR A 53 9.75 1.68 24.23
CA TYR A 53 9.33 0.48 23.48
C TYR A 53 9.70 -0.84 24.17
N GLY A 54 10.54 -0.78 25.22
CA GLY A 54 11.04 -1.98 25.88
C GLY A 54 12.04 -2.77 25.00
N THR A 55 12.32 -3.98 25.43
CA THR A 55 13.17 -4.91 24.68
C THR A 55 12.35 -5.69 23.66
N ASN A 56 12.98 -6.08 22.55
CA ASN A 56 12.36 -6.98 21.60
C ASN A 56 12.10 -8.36 22.24
N LEU A 57 10.84 -8.74 22.29
CA LEU A 57 10.42 -10.02 22.91
C LEU A 57 10.49 -11.18 21.94
N ILE A 58 10.05 -10.97 20.71
CA ILE A 58 10.00 -11.99 19.66
C ILE A 58 10.12 -11.34 18.29
N THR A 59 10.83 -12.00 17.39
CA THR A 59 10.86 -11.68 15.97
C THR A 59 10.49 -12.94 15.21
N VAL A 60 9.51 -12.85 14.33
CA VAL A 60 9.17 -13.90 13.37
C VAL A 60 9.75 -13.48 12.03
N SER A 61 10.63 -14.28 11.46
CA SER A 61 11.28 -13.98 10.19
C SER A 61 10.37 -14.27 8.99
N ALA A 62 10.66 -13.67 7.84
CA ALA A 62 9.96 -14.00 6.61
C ALA A 62 10.13 -15.46 6.22
N ASP A 63 11.32 -16.03 6.46
CA ASP A 63 11.60 -17.45 6.17
C ASP A 63 10.71 -18.38 7.01
N GLU A 64 10.55 -18.11 8.31
CA GLU A 64 9.62 -18.86 9.16
C GLU A 64 8.17 -18.78 8.68
N LEU A 65 7.74 -17.60 8.19
CA LEU A 65 6.40 -17.42 7.64
C LEU A 65 6.19 -18.14 6.31
N LEU A 66 7.22 -18.19 5.47
CA LEU A 66 7.24 -18.97 4.22
C LEU A 66 7.19 -20.48 4.51
N ASP A 67 8.03 -20.95 5.42
CA ASP A 67 8.14 -22.37 5.77
C ASP A 67 6.85 -22.94 6.38
N CYS A 68 6.13 -22.12 7.15
CA CYS A 68 4.83 -22.51 7.71
C CYS A 68 3.64 -22.25 6.77
N GLY A 69 3.87 -21.70 5.58
CA GLY A 69 2.84 -21.38 4.59
C GLY A 69 1.91 -20.20 4.97
N ALA A 70 2.32 -19.37 5.93
CA ALA A 70 1.55 -18.19 6.33
C ALA A 70 1.62 -17.06 5.27
N ILE A 71 2.70 -17.01 4.50
CA ILE A 71 2.86 -16.13 3.34
C ILE A 71 3.34 -16.91 2.13
N ILE A 72 3.08 -16.37 0.94
CA ILE A 72 3.55 -16.92 -0.34
C ILE A 72 4.79 -16.13 -0.77
N PRO A 73 5.85 -16.79 -1.29
CA PRO A 73 7.02 -16.06 -1.79
C PRO A 73 6.63 -15.14 -2.95
N PRO A 74 6.94 -13.82 -2.87
CA PRO A 74 6.69 -12.91 -3.98
C PRO A 74 7.66 -13.18 -5.12
N THR A 75 7.18 -13.11 -6.36
CA THR A 75 8.06 -12.97 -7.53
C THR A 75 8.35 -11.49 -7.75
N VAL A 76 9.62 -11.11 -7.75
CA VAL A 76 10.03 -9.71 -7.93
C VAL A 76 10.66 -9.53 -9.30
N ASN A 77 10.01 -8.76 -10.17
CA ASN A 77 10.54 -8.34 -11.47
C ASN A 77 10.97 -6.87 -11.40
N VAL A 78 12.21 -6.59 -11.78
CA VAL A 78 12.75 -5.23 -11.79
C VAL A 78 12.87 -4.75 -13.23
N HIS A 79 12.18 -3.66 -13.54
CA HIS A 79 12.25 -3.01 -14.86
C HIS A 79 13.00 -1.69 -14.76
N THR A 80 14.00 -1.50 -15.62
CA THR A 80 14.69 -0.23 -15.79
C THR A 80 13.92 0.61 -16.78
N ILE A 81 13.63 1.86 -16.43
CA ILE A 81 13.00 2.87 -17.26
C ILE A 81 13.96 4.03 -17.50
N ASP A 82 13.91 4.60 -18.71
CA ASP A 82 14.70 5.76 -19.06
C ASP A 82 14.20 7.00 -18.31
N SER A 83 15.10 7.95 -18.04
CA SER A 83 14.71 9.20 -17.40
C SER A 83 13.98 10.10 -18.42
N VAL A 84 12.81 10.59 -18.02
CA VAL A 84 11.99 11.53 -18.78
C VAL A 84 11.94 12.90 -18.10
N ARG A 85 11.63 13.94 -18.84
CA ARG A 85 11.79 15.33 -18.39
C ARG A 85 10.47 16.04 -18.08
N THR A 86 9.39 15.73 -18.77
CA THR A 86 8.09 16.38 -18.60
C THR A 86 7.13 15.49 -17.81
N LYS A 87 6.06 16.10 -17.27
CA LYS A 87 5.05 15.35 -16.51
C LYS A 87 4.18 14.49 -17.40
N GLU A 88 3.92 14.95 -18.59
CA GLU A 88 3.16 14.25 -19.62
C GLU A 88 3.94 13.01 -20.07
N GLU A 89 5.23 13.15 -20.40
CA GLU A 89 6.11 12.02 -20.74
C GLU A 89 6.21 10.99 -19.60
N ILE A 90 6.24 11.43 -18.34
CA ILE A 90 6.20 10.52 -17.18
C ILE A 90 4.87 9.76 -17.15
N ALA A 91 3.74 10.44 -17.37
CA ALA A 91 2.44 9.80 -17.34
C ALA A 91 2.26 8.77 -18.47
N ASP A 92 2.73 9.08 -19.69
CA ASP A 92 2.71 8.17 -20.81
C ASP A 92 3.58 6.92 -20.54
N MET A 93 4.79 7.13 -20.06
CA MET A 93 5.73 6.05 -19.74
C MET A 93 5.22 5.16 -18.60
N ASP A 94 4.65 5.76 -17.54
CA ASP A 94 4.05 5.00 -16.44
C ASP A 94 2.85 4.19 -16.93
N ALA A 95 2.01 4.78 -17.79
CA ALA A 95 0.86 4.10 -18.39
C ALA A 95 1.30 2.92 -19.28
N GLU A 96 2.28 3.13 -20.17
CA GLU A 96 2.85 2.07 -21.02
C GLU A 96 3.49 0.96 -20.18
N THR A 97 4.18 1.32 -19.09
CA THR A 97 4.80 0.35 -18.18
C THR A 97 3.75 -0.52 -17.51
N VAL A 98 2.67 0.07 -17.00
CA VAL A 98 1.56 -0.68 -16.40
C VAL A 98 0.94 -1.66 -17.41
N LEU A 99 0.64 -1.19 -18.62
CA LEU A 99 0.07 -2.04 -19.68
C LEU A 99 1.01 -3.18 -20.06
N LYS A 100 2.31 -2.89 -20.19
CA LYS A 100 3.34 -3.89 -20.51
C LYS A 100 3.47 -4.95 -19.42
N VAL A 101 3.46 -4.57 -18.15
CA VAL A 101 3.54 -5.53 -17.03
C VAL A 101 2.30 -6.42 -17.01
N ILE A 102 1.12 -5.86 -17.22
CA ILE A 102 -0.13 -6.63 -17.32
C ILE A 102 -0.05 -7.68 -18.45
N ASP A 103 0.47 -7.29 -19.61
CA ASP A 103 0.60 -8.21 -20.74
C ASP A 103 1.67 -9.29 -20.52
N LEU A 104 2.77 -8.95 -19.86
CA LEU A 104 3.85 -9.90 -19.58
C LEU A 104 3.46 -10.97 -18.56
N ASP A 105 2.69 -10.59 -17.56
CA ASP A 105 2.34 -11.46 -16.43
C ASP A 105 0.94 -12.08 -16.57
N ASP A 106 0.19 -11.76 -17.65
CA ASP A 106 -1.23 -12.15 -17.84
C ASP A 106 -2.07 -11.89 -16.56
N ALA A 107 -1.85 -10.71 -15.99
CA ALA A 107 -2.32 -10.38 -14.66
C ALA A 107 -3.78 -9.93 -14.68
N ASP A 108 -4.65 -10.63 -13.97
CA ASP A 108 -6.09 -10.31 -13.91
C ASP A 108 -6.44 -9.27 -12.83
N ARG A 109 -5.69 -9.21 -11.74
CA ARG A 109 -5.96 -8.35 -10.58
C ARG A 109 -4.68 -7.65 -10.15
N VAL A 110 -4.61 -6.38 -10.49
CA VAL A 110 -3.39 -5.58 -10.42
C VAL A 110 -3.55 -4.43 -9.44
N LEU A 111 -2.56 -4.28 -8.54
CA LEU A 111 -2.45 -3.16 -7.64
C LEU A 111 -1.29 -2.26 -8.07
N VAL A 112 -1.57 -1.02 -8.44
CA VAL A 112 -0.59 -0.03 -8.87
C VAL A 112 -0.39 1.02 -7.77
N SER A 113 0.77 0.98 -7.10
CA SER A 113 1.15 1.99 -6.12
C SER A 113 1.91 3.12 -6.79
N ALA A 114 1.27 4.28 -6.94
CA ALA A 114 1.89 5.45 -7.54
C ALA A 114 2.56 6.34 -6.47
N PRO A 115 3.61 7.09 -6.81
CA PRO A 115 4.32 7.96 -5.88
C PRO A 115 3.51 9.20 -5.46
N SER A 116 2.42 9.53 -6.16
CA SER A 116 1.52 10.61 -5.77
C SER A 116 0.15 10.52 -6.46
N ALA A 117 -0.87 11.12 -5.83
CA ALA A 117 -2.20 11.27 -6.42
C ALA A 117 -2.18 12.08 -7.74
N ARG A 118 -1.17 12.94 -7.93
CA ARG A 118 -1.01 13.74 -9.16
C ARG A 118 -0.63 12.85 -10.35
N ILE A 119 0.24 11.87 -10.14
CA ILE A 119 0.64 10.93 -11.20
C ILE A 119 -0.54 10.05 -11.61
N ILE A 120 -1.31 9.53 -10.66
CA ILE A 120 -2.53 8.78 -10.97
C ILE A 120 -3.48 9.64 -11.83
N ASN A 121 -3.72 10.88 -11.42
CA ASN A 121 -4.59 11.76 -12.17
C ASN A 121 -4.03 12.09 -13.56
N ALA A 122 -2.71 12.26 -13.69
CA ALA A 122 -2.06 12.52 -14.98
C ALA A 122 -2.22 11.32 -15.93
N MET A 123 -1.99 10.10 -15.48
CA MET A 123 -2.24 8.89 -16.27
C MET A 123 -3.70 8.80 -16.73
N MET A 124 -4.67 9.07 -15.84
CA MET A 124 -6.10 8.96 -16.17
C MET A 124 -6.61 10.06 -17.12
N VAL A 125 -5.97 11.23 -17.15
CA VAL A 125 -6.43 12.41 -17.91
C VAL A 125 -5.67 12.65 -19.21
N PHE A 126 -4.35 12.39 -19.21
CA PHE A 126 -3.48 12.74 -20.34
C PHE A 126 -3.08 11.55 -21.20
N THR A 127 -3.37 10.31 -20.76
CA THR A 127 -3.08 9.09 -21.51
C THR A 127 -4.35 8.29 -21.79
N ASP A 128 -4.27 7.34 -22.71
CA ASP A 128 -5.38 6.45 -23.07
C ASP A 128 -5.51 5.21 -22.15
N ILE A 129 -4.73 5.14 -21.06
CA ILE A 129 -4.67 3.94 -20.19
C ILE A 129 -6.05 3.49 -19.70
N PHE A 130 -6.93 4.44 -19.37
CA PHE A 130 -8.29 4.12 -18.91
C PHE A 130 -9.06 3.34 -19.99
N TYR A 131 -9.03 3.82 -21.23
CA TYR A 131 -9.74 3.20 -22.35
C TYR A 131 -9.09 1.88 -22.78
N GLU A 132 -7.76 1.81 -22.76
CA GLU A 132 -7.01 0.61 -23.02
C GLU A 132 -7.34 -0.51 -22.01
N LEU A 133 -7.33 -0.21 -20.72
CA LEU A 133 -7.72 -1.17 -19.70
C LEU A 133 -9.18 -1.59 -19.83
N LYS A 134 -10.08 -0.66 -20.12
CA LYS A 134 -11.50 -0.98 -20.36
C LYS A 134 -11.69 -1.89 -21.58
N SER A 135 -10.97 -1.65 -22.68
CA SER A 135 -11.03 -2.48 -23.88
C SER A 135 -10.55 -3.92 -23.65
N ARG A 136 -9.62 -4.11 -22.70
CA ARG A 136 -9.10 -5.41 -22.25
C ARG A 136 -9.98 -6.10 -21.21
N GLY A 137 -11.13 -5.51 -20.86
CA GLY A 137 -12.10 -6.07 -19.93
C GLY A 137 -11.83 -5.77 -18.44
N TYR A 138 -10.88 -4.90 -18.11
CA TYR A 138 -10.59 -4.55 -16.73
C TYR A 138 -11.60 -3.54 -16.16
N ASN A 139 -11.91 -3.71 -14.88
CA ASN A 139 -12.49 -2.66 -14.07
C ASN A 139 -11.38 -1.73 -13.59
N VAL A 140 -11.49 -0.44 -13.92
CA VAL A 140 -10.48 0.56 -13.54
C VAL A 140 -10.92 1.25 -12.26
N MET A 141 -10.09 1.11 -11.23
CA MET A 141 -10.33 1.64 -9.89
C MET A 141 -9.24 2.62 -9.51
N THR A 142 -9.60 3.75 -8.92
CA THR A 142 -8.63 4.69 -8.35
C THR A 142 -9.07 5.14 -6.97
N ILE A 143 -8.12 5.24 -6.03
CA ILE A 143 -8.39 5.79 -4.70
C ILE A 143 -7.24 6.65 -4.22
N THR A 144 -7.55 7.91 -3.91
CA THR A 144 -6.61 8.88 -3.36
C THR A 144 -7.27 9.77 -2.33
N SER A 145 -6.49 10.29 -1.38
CA SER A 145 -7.01 11.26 -0.39
C SER A 145 -7.51 12.55 -1.04
N LYS A 146 -6.90 12.96 -2.15
CA LYS A 146 -7.21 14.23 -2.83
C LYS A 146 -8.44 14.15 -3.74
N HIS A 147 -8.60 13.05 -4.49
CA HIS A 147 -9.64 12.92 -5.50
C HIS A 147 -10.78 11.98 -5.09
N GLY A 148 -10.58 11.27 -3.95
CA GLY A 148 -11.53 10.29 -3.45
C GLY A 148 -11.42 8.95 -4.17
N ALA A 149 -12.52 8.20 -4.16
CA ALA A 149 -12.63 6.88 -4.75
C ALA A 149 -13.44 6.93 -6.05
N MET A 150 -12.97 6.23 -7.07
CA MET A 150 -13.63 6.13 -8.37
C MET A 150 -13.58 4.68 -8.87
N VAL A 151 -14.65 4.25 -9.52
CA VAL A 151 -14.75 2.96 -10.22
C VAL A 151 -15.30 3.19 -11.62
N ASN A 152 -14.57 2.74 -12.63
CA ASN A 152 -14.95 2.89 -14.04
C ASN A 152 -15.34 4.34 -14.41
N GLY A 153 -14.57 5.32 -13.93
CA GLY A 153 -14.78 6.74 -14.17
C GLY A 153 -15.90 7.40 -13.35
N LYS A 154 -16.62 6.63 -12.50
CA LYS A 154 -17.66 7.17 -11.61
C LYS A 154 -17.12 7.36 -10.20
N LYS A 155 -17.35 8.53 -9.61
CA LYS A 155 -17.02 8.80 -8.22
C LYS A 155 -18.03 8.11 -7.31
N ILE A 156 -17.50 7.42 -6.28
CA ILE A 156 -18.30 6.68 -5.31
C ILE A 156 -17.81 6.98 -3.89
N SER A 157 -18.54 6.55 -2.87
CA SER A 157 -18.08 6.64 -1.48
C SER A 157 -16.94 5.66 -1.20
N ARG A 158 -16.14 5.94 -0.17
CA ARG A 158 -15.06 5.02 0.26
C ARG A 158 -15.60 3.65 0.67
N THR A 159 -16.73 3.61 1.37
CA THR A 159 -17.39 2.37 1.78
C THR A 159 -17.81 1.53 0.57
N GLU A 160 -18.50 2.16 -0.39
CA GLU A 160 -18.93 1.51 -1.62
C GLU A 160 -17.74 1.03 -2.47
N PHE A 161 -16.62 1.75 -2.45
CA PHE A 161 -15.40 1.38 -3.14
C PHE A 161 -14.85 0.03 -2.63
N PHE A 162 -14.72 -0.14 -1.31
CA PHE A 162 -14.23 -1.38 -0.74
C PHE A 162 -15.22 -2.53 -0.93
N GLN A 163 -16.51 -2.29 -0.78
CA GLN A 163 -17.54 -3.29 -1.11
C GLN A 163 -17.48 -3.74 -2.58
N THR A 164 -17.18 -2.80 -3.48
CA THR A 164 -17.02 -3.11 -4.91
C THR A 164 -15.75 -3.91 -5.17
N LEU A 165 -14.65 -3.56 -4.50
CA LEU A 165 -13.37 -4.27 -4.59
C LEU A 165 -13.52 -5.73 -4.10
N ASP A 166 -14.15 -5.93 -2.93
CA ASP A 166 -14.44 -7.26 -2.40
C ASP A 166 -15.28 -8.08 -3.39
N ARG A 167 -16.34 -7.48 -3.93
CA ARG A 167 -17.19 -8.13 -4.93
C ARG A 167 -16.41 -8.54 -6.19
N PHE A 168 -15.54 -7.66 -6.73
CA PHE A 168 -14.73 -8.01 -7.91
C PHE A 168 -13.77 -9.16 -7.60
N SER A 169 -13.20 -9.18 -6.40
CA SER A 169 -12.35 -10.27 -5.93
C SER A 169 -13.11 -11.59 -5.82
N ASP A 170 -14.29 -11.58 -5.22
CA ASP A 170 -15.13 -12.78 -5.03
C ASP A 170 -15.66 -13.35 -6.36
N MET A 171 -15.97 -12.48 -7.32
CA MET A 171 -16.49 -12.87 -8.63
C MET A 171 -15.37 -13.17 -9.65
N ASN A 172 -14.10 -13.12 -9.25
CA ASN A 172 -12.93 -13.26 -10.14
C ASN A 172 -12.94 -12.28 -11.33
N GLU A 173 -13.47 -11.08 -11.12
CA GLU A 173 -13.44 -10.05 -12.17
C GLU A 173 -12.04 -9.42 -12.30
N LYS A 174 -11.67 -9.09 -13.53
CA LYS A 174 -10.41 -8.38 -13.80
C LYS A 174 -10.50 -6.94 -13.31
N PHE A 175 -9.47 -6.49 -12.58
CA PHE A 175 -9.37 -5.08 -12.19
C PHE A 175 -7.93 -4.57 -12.12
N VAL A 176 -7.78 -3.28 -12.34
CA VAL A 176 -6.56 -2.55 -12.04
C VAL A 176 -6.90 -1.43 -11.06
N LEU A 177 -6.27 -1.47 -9.89
CA LEU A 177 -6.49 -0.53 -8.80
C LEU A 177 -5.27 0.38 -8.62
N PHE A 178 -5.43 1.65 -8.95
CA PHE A 178 -4.40 2.68 -8.72
C PHE A 178 -4.62 3.36 -7.39
N HIS A 179 -3.57 3.40 -6.57
CA HIS A 179 -3.62 4.08 -5.29
C HIS A 179 -2.36 4.89 -4.98
N TYR A 180 -2.50 5.81 -4.06
CA TYR A 180 -1.39 6.49 -3.41
C TYR A 180 -1.63 6.47 -1.91
N SER A 181 -0.74 5.79 -1.17
CA SER A 181 -0.68 5.75 0.30
C SER A 181 -1.90 5.15 1.04
N ILE A 182 -3.12 5.17 0.48
CA ILE A 182 -4.35 4.75 1.19
C ILE A 182 -4.40 3.24 1.44
N LEU A 183 -3.78 2.44 0.57
CA LEU A 183 -3.77 0.98 0.64
C LEU A 183 -2.43 0.42 1.10
N SER A 184 -1.55 1.26 1.63
CA SER A 184 -0.21 0.83 2.05
C SER A 184 -0.22 0.01 3.32
N GLU A 185 -1.26 0.12 4.15
CA GLU A 185 -1.35 -0.57 5.43
C GLU A 185 -2.82 -0.93 5.76
N GLY A 186 -3.03 -2.09 6.36
CA GLY A 186 -4.31 -2.47 6.96
C GLY A 186 -5.45 -2.82 6.00
N ILE A 187 -5.19 -3.03 4.72
CA ILE A 187 -6.21 -3.43 3.75
C ILE A 187 -5.81 -4.75 3.10
N ASN A 188 -6.67 -5.73 3.26
CA ASN A 188 -6.53 -7.01 2.59
C ASN A 188 -7.28 -6.97 1.26
N VAL A 189 -6.58 -7.13 0.14
CA VAL A 189 -7.17 -7.28 -1.19
C VAL A 189 -7.04 -8.73 -1.59
N HIS A 190 -8.15 -9.46 -1.52
CA HIS A 190 -8.16 -10.88 -1.83
C HIS A 190 -7.84 -11.14 -3.30
N GLY A 191 -6.99 -12.13 -3.54
CA GLY A 191 -6.72 -12.66 -4.87
C GLY A 191 -5.96 -11.71 -5.79
N LEU A 192 -5.15 -10.78 -5.28
CA LEU A 192 -4.19 -10.06 -6.10
C LEU A 192 -3.29 -11.03 -6.85
N THR A 193 -3.08 -10.78 -8.13
CA THR A 193 -2.17 -11.55 -8.99
C THR A 193 -0.90 -10.76 -9.28
N ASN A 194 -0.99 -9.43 -9.21
CA ASN A 194 0.15 -8.50 -9.35
C ASN A 194 -0.07 -7.20 -8.58
#